data_56f84e8b88cacbb7977fa86ca543443a
#
_entry.id   56f84e8b88cacbb7977fa86ca543443a
#
_cell.length_a   1.000
_cell.length_b   1.000
_cell.length_c   1.000
_cell.angle_alpha   90.00
_cell.angle_beta   90.00
_cell.angle_gamma   90.00
#
_symmetry.space_group_name_H-M   'P 1'
#
loop_
_entity.id
_entity.type
_entity.pdbx_description
1 polymer ?
#
loop_
_entity_poly.entity_id
_entity_poly.type
_entity_poly.pdbx_seq_one_letter_code
_entity_poly.pdbx_strand_id
1 'polypeptide(L)'
;ICIISPDGQEVSLTVFGKGEYFGEFALLDGLPRSTDAVALERVECYTLQRSDFHNTILKNPKIAILILEALSKRLRNTNQMVEDLIFLDVYGRVAKKLLELADAHGIKVDDGVRIDVRLTQQELAAMVGASRESVNKVLGYFTDKNFISTDKHRITIHNTNDLKRRIY
;
A
#
# COMPACT_ATOMS: atom_id res chain seq x y z
N ILE A 1 4.93 1.35 6.11
CA ILE A 1 5.86 2.50 5.93
C ILE A 1 5.06 3.66 5.40
N CYS A 2 5.17 4.80 6.07
CA CYS A 2 4.40 5.99 5.73
C CYS A 2 5.26 7.26 5.79
N ILE A 3 4.74 8.32 5.19
CA ILE A 3 5.20 9.70 5.37
C ILE A 3 4.08 10.47 6.05
N ILE A 4 4.45 11.28 7.02
CA ILE A 4 3.51 12.14 7.73
C ILE A 4 3.85 13.60 7.39
N SER A 5 2.89 14.33 6.85
CA SER A 5 3.04 15.74 6.55
C SER A 5 3.04 16.60 7.83
N PRO A 6 3.54 17.84 7.80
CA PRO A 6 3.56 18.72 8.97
C PRO A 6 2.20 18.99 9.60
N ASP A 7 1.13 18.91 8.84
CA ASP A 7 -0.27 19.04 9.27
C ASP A 7 -0.91 17.68 9.69
N GLY A 8 -0.09 16.63 9.77
CA GLY A 8 -0.50 15.31 10.29
C GLY A 8 -1.20 14.41 9.27
N GLN A 9 -1.18 14.75 7.98
CA GLN A 9 -1.70 13.86 6.95
C GLN A 9 -0.73 12.71 6.71
N GLU A 10 -1.21 11.48 6.81
CA GLU A 10 -0.44 10.27 6.57
C GLU A 10 -0.65 9.75 5.15
N VAL A 11 0.45 9.40 4.48
CA VAL A 11 0.44 8.69 3.20
C VAL A 11 1.22 7.39 3.34
N SER A 12 0.56 6.27 3.10
CA SER A 12 1.16 4.94 3.16
C SER A 12 1.89 4.64 1.85
N LEU A 13 3.20 4.44 1.92
CA LEU A 13 4.01 4.09 0.75
C LEU A 13 3.97 2.60 0.46
N THR A 14 3.97 1.77 1.51
CA THR A 14 3.91 0.31 1.40
C THR A 14 3.54 -0.32 2.73
N VAL A 15 2.96 -1.51 2.67
CA VAL A 15 2.70 -2.38 3.83
C VAL A 15 3.59 -3.59 3.71
N PHE A 16 4.27 -3.95 4.80
CA PHE A 16 5.12 -5.13 4.89
C PHE A 16 4.45 -6.22 5.71
N GLY A 17 4.58 -7.45 5.25
CA GLY A 17 4.11 -8.65 5.91
C GLY A 17 5.24 -9.48 6.52
N LYS A 18 4.87 -10.68 6.97
CA LYS A 18 5.82 -11.63 7.56
C LYS A 18 6.92 -12.01 6.57
N GLY A 19 8.17 -11.93 7.02
CA GLY A 19 9.35 -12.30 6.23
C GLY A 19 9.89 -11.18 5.34
N GLU A 20 9.26 -10.02 5.33
CA GLU A 20 9.74 -8.85 4.60
C GLU A 20 10.65 -7.99 5.48
N TYR A 21 11.42 -7.09 4.88
CA TYR A 21 12.37 -6.22 5.57
C TYR A 21 12.20 -4.77 5.14
N PHE A 22 12.59 -3.85 6.02
CA PHE A 22 12.55 -2.41 5.78
C PHE A 22 13.69 -1.69 6.50
N GLY A 23 13.93 -0.44 6.10
CA GLY A 23 14.94 0.41 6.72
C GLY A 23 16.35 0.16 6.22
N GLU A 24 16.52 -0.56 5.12
CA GLU A 24 17.80 -0.86 4.49
C GLU A 24 18.50 0.39 3.94
N PHE A 25 17.77 1.46 3.59
CA PHE A 25 18.36 2.69 3.05
C PHE A 25 19.42 3.25 3.99
N ALA A 26 19.07 3.46 5.25
CA ALA A 26 20.02 3.97 6.24
C ALA A 26 21.20 3.01 6.51
N LEU A 27 21.06 1.71 6.23
CA LEU A 27 22.17 0.76 6.29
C LEU A 27 23.09 0.88 5.08
N LEU A 28 22.54 1.21 3.91
CA LEU A 28 23.27 1.37 2.66
C LEU A 28 23.98 2.73 2.57
N ASP A 29 23.25 3.83 2.71
CA ASP A 29 23.74 5.19 2.50
C ASP A 29 24.23 5.90 3.77
N GLY A 30 23.85 5.41 4.94
CA GLY A 30 24.21 5.99 6.24
C GLY A 30 23.46 7.27 6.59
N LEU A 31 22.44 7.64 5.81
CA LEU A 31 21.60 8.79 6.08
C LEU A 31 20.55 8.48 7.16
N PRO A 32 19.93 9.49 7.78
CA PRO A 32 18.79 9.30 8.68
C PRO A 32 17.63 8.54 8.00
N ARG A 33 16.73 7.97 8.81
CA ARG A 33 15.50 7.35 8.31
C ARG A 33 14.68 8.38 7.54
N SER A 34 14.24 8.03 6.35
CA SER A 34 13.47 8.91 5.45
C SER A 34 11.96 8.80 5.63
N THR A 35 11.50 7.79 6.39
CA THR A 35 10.08 7.46 6.54
C THR A 35 9.82 6.88 7.92
N ASP A 36 8.56 6.91 8.34
CA ASP A 36 8.09 6.27 9.57
C ASP A 36 7.64 4.83 9.31
N ALA A 37 7.72 4.01 10.35
CA ALA A 37 7.19 2.65 10.35
C ALA A 37 6.12 2.53 11.45
N VAL A 38 4.88 2.31 11.04
CA VAL A 38 3.72 2.18 11.93
C VAL A 38 3.25 0.73 11.91
N ALA A 39 3.13 0.11 13.08
CA ALA A 39 2.61 -1.24 13.22
C ALA A 39 1.08 -1.22 13.14
N LEU A 40 0.50 -1.97 12.21
CA LEU A 40 -0.97 -2.12 12.06
C LEU A 40 -1.54 -3.16 13.03
N GLU A 41 -0.68 -4.05 13.54
CA GLU A 41 -1.01 -5.08 14.53
C GLU A 41 0.22 -5.38 15.41
N ARG A 42 0.12 -6.30 16.36
CA ARG A 42 1.27 -6.73 17.15
C ARG A 42 2.31 -7.40 16.26
N VAL A 43 3.53 -6.85 16.23
CA VAL A 43 4.63 -7.30 15.37
C VAL A 43 5.86 -7.64 16.21
N GLU A 44 6.55 -8.69 15.81
CA GLU A 44 7.89 -9.05 16.28
C GLU A 44 8.89 -8.89 15.14
N CYS A 45 9.96 -8.12 15.36
CA CYS A 45 10.97 -7.81 14.34
C CYS A 45 12.36 -8.21 14.83
N TYR A 46 13.16 -8.77 13.91
CA TYR A 46 14.60 -8.85 14.10
C TYR A 46 15.26 -7.56 13.64
N THR A 47 16.25 -7.11 14.39
CA THR A 47 17.06 -5.93 14.03
C THR A 47 18.43 -6.34 13.56
N LEU A 48 18.95 -5.66 12.54
CA LEU A 48 20.28 -5.88 12.00
C LEU A 48 21.09 -4.58 12.08
N GLN A 49 22.27 -4.65 12.69
CA GLN A 49 23.20 -3.52 12.78
C GLN A 49 23.87 -3.26 11.42
N ARG A 50 24.26 -2.01 11.14
CA ARG A 50 24.91 -1.63 9.89
C ARG A 50 26.21 -2.42 9.63
N SER A 51 27.04 -2.62 10.66
CA SER A 51 28.27 -3.41 10.56
C SER A 51 28.00 -4.85 10.14
N ASP A 52 27.00 -5.49 10.73
CA ASP A 52 26.63 -6.87 10.45
C ASP A 52 26.02 -7.01 9.06
N PHE A 53 25.20 -6.03 8.65
CA PHE A 53 24.64 -5.94 7.30
C PHE A 53 25.76 -5.89 6.24
N HIS A 54 26.74 -4.98 6.40
CA HIS A 54 27.87 -4.86 5.47
C HIS A 54 28.73 -6.13 5.45
N ASN A 55 29.06 -6.69 6.61
CA ASN A 55 29.81 -7.93 6.72
C ASN A 55 29.10 -9.11 6.06
N THR A 56 27.77 -9.16 6.18
CA THR A 56 26.93 -10.21 5.57
C THR A 56 26.95 -10.11 4.05
N ILE A 57 26.86 -8.91 3.49
CA ILE A 57 26.95 -8.68 2.03
C ILE A 57 28.35 -9.05 1.51
N LEU A 58 29.41 -8.64 2.21
CA LEU A 58 30.78 -8.97 1.80
C LEU A 58 31.04 -10.47 1.80
N LYS A 59 30.49 -11.20 2.77
CA LYS A 59 30.61 -12.67 2.84
C LYS A 59 29.72 -13.39 1.82
N ASN A 60 28.61 -12.81 1.43
CA ASN A 60 27.68 -13.39 0.46
C ASN A 60 27.16 -12.33 -0.51
N PRO A 61 27.88 -12.04 -1.61
CA PRO A 61 27.49 -11.03 -2.59
C PRO A 61 26.12 -11.26 -3.27
N LYS A 62 25.58 -12.48 -3.25
CA LYS A 62 24.26 -12.77 -3.78
C LYS A 62 23.16 -12.00 -3.03
N ILE A 63 23.38 -11.70 -1.74
CA ILE A 63 22.46 -10.89 -0.94
C ILE A 63 22.31 -9.48 -1.53
N ALA A 64 23.40 -8.90 -2.02
CA ALA A 64 23.35 -7.59 -2.68
C ALA A 64 22.45 -7.60 -3.91
N ILE A 65 22.48 -8.67 -4.71
CA ILE A 65 21.60 -8.81 -5.89
C ILE A 65 20.14 -8.86 -5.46
N LEU A 66 19.82 -9.66 -4.44
CA LEU A 66 18.43 -9.75 -3.92
C LEU A 66 17.93 -8.40 -3.37
N ILE A 67 18.81 -7.65 -2.72
CA ILE A 67 18.49 -6.30 -2.24
C ILE A 67 18.22 -5.37 -3.43
N LEU A 68 19.06 -5.38 -4.45
CA LEU A 68 18.88 -4.57 -5.67
C LEU A 68 17.59 -4.91 -6.41
N GLU A 69 17.23 -6.18 -6.50
CA GLU A 69 15.95 -6.62 -7.08
C GLU A 69 14.77 -6.08 -6.27
N ALA A 70 14.82 -6.19 -4.95
CA ALA A 70 13.77 -5.67 -4.07
C ALA A 70 13.65 -4.14 -4.18
N LEU A 71 14.78 -3.41 -4.19
CA LEU A 71 14.80 -1.96 -4.37
C LEU A 71 14.25 -1.54 -5.75
N SER A 72 14.61 -2.28 -6.81
CA SER A 72 14.07 -2.05 -8.15
C SER A 72 12.55 -2.23 -8.20
N LYS A 73 12.02 -3.24 -7.51
CA LYS A 73 10.57 -3.44 -7.39
C LYS A 73 9.90 -2.29 -6.62
N ARG A 74 10.49 -1.87 -5.50
CA ARG A 74 10.00 -0.74 -4.71
C ARG A 74 9.98 0.56 -5.52
N LEU A 75 11.04 0.83 -6.28
CA LEU A 75 11.11 2.00 -7.15
C LEU A 75 10.00 1.98 -8.21
N ARG A 76 9.75 0.83 -8.86
CA ARG A 76 8.63 0.71 -9.81
C ARG A 76 7.27 0.99 -9.16
N ASN A 77 7.05 0.49 -7.95
CA ASN A 77 5.80 0.74 -7.22
C ASN A 77 5.64 2.23 -6.86
N THR A 78 6.73 2.88 -6.45
CA THR A 78 6.73 4.32 -6.16
C THR A 78 6.45 5.13 -7.43
N ASN A 79 7.09 4.78 -8.55
CA ASN A 79 6.82 5.45 -9.83
C ASN A 79 5.36 5.32 -10.26
N GLN A 80 4.77 4.12 -10.07
CA GLN A 80 3.34 3.90 -10.34
C GLN A 80 2.44 4.76 -9.46
N MET A 81 2.78 4.89 -8.16
CA MET A 81 2.04 5.77 -7.24
C MET A 81 2.12 7.23 -7.68
N VAL A 82 3.29 7.69 -8.13
CA VAL A 82 3.46 9.07 -8.65
C VAL A 82 2.64 9.26 -9.92
N GLU A 83 2.66 8.29 -10.84
CA GLU A 83 1.83 8.29 -12.05
C GLU A 83 0.34 8.41 -11.71
N ASP A 84 -0.13 7.59 -10.77
CA ASP A 84 -1.52 7.60 -10.32
C ASP A 84 -1.93 8.94 -9.68
N LEU A 85 -1.02 9.59 -8.95
CA LEU A 85 -1.27 10.91 -8.36
C LEU A 85 -1.36 12.02 -9.43
N ILE A 86 -0.64 11.87 -10.55
CA ILE A 86 -0.62 12.84 -11.64
C ILE A 86 -1.83 12.66 -12.56
N PHE A 87 -2.17 11.43 -12.93
CA PHE A 87 -3.13 11.15 -13.99
C PHE A 87 -4.52 10.72 -13.51
N LEU A 88 -4.66 10.29 -12.26
CA LEU A 88 -5.94 9.85 -11.71
C LEU A 88 -6.49 10.82 -10.67
N ASP A 89 -7.78 11.11 -10.77
CA ASP A 89 -8.49 11.76 -9.68
C ASP A 89 -8.66 10.81 -8.47
N VAL A 90 -9.21 11.29 -7.38
CA VAL A 90 -9.41 10.46 -6.17
C VAL A 90 -10.29 9.26 -6.45
N TYR A 91 -11.29 9.39 -7.35
CA TYR A 91 -12.18 8.29 -7.72
C TYR A 91 -11.41 7.19 -8.44
N GLY A 92 -10.58 7.55 -9.41
CA GLY A 92 -9.73 6.62 -10.14
C GLY A 92 -8.73 5.90 -9.24
N ARG A 93 -8.06 6.64 -8.33
CA ARG A 93 -7.11 6.06 -7.38
C ARG A 93 -7.78 5.06 -6.41
N VAL A 94 -8.95 5.41 -5.87
CA VAL A 94 -9.72 4.49 -5.01
C VAL A 94 -10.18 3.26 -5.80
N ALA A 95 -10.72 3.43 -7.01
CA ALA A 95 -11.14 2.32 -7.85
C ALA A 95 -9.97 1.37 -8.15
N LYS A 96 -8.81 1.90 -8.56
CA LYS A 96 -7.60 1.13 -8.82
C LYS A 96 -7.15 0.35 -7.59
N LYS A 97 -7.08 1.02 -6.43
CA LYS A 97 -6.65 0.36 -5.18
C LYS A 97 -7.60 -0.75 -4.75
N LEU A 98 -8.92 -0.57 -4.90
CA LEU A 98 -9.89 -1.63 -4.61
C LEU A 98 -9.73 -2.84 -5.53
N LEU A 99 -9.44 -2.64 -6.81
CA LEU A 99 -9.17 -3.74 -7.75
C LEU A 99 -7.86 -4.46 -7.40
N GLU A 100 -6.78 -3.74 -7.07
CA GLU A 100 -5.52 -4.34 -6.62
C GLU A 100 -5.72 -5.21 -5.36
N LEU A 101 -6.49 -4.70 -4.39
CA LEU A 101 -6.80 -5.44 -3.17
C LEU A 101 -7.69 -6.65 -3.43
N ALA A 102 -8.60 -6.57 -4.40
CA ALA A 102 -9.43 -7.71 -4.81
C ALA A 102 -8.60 -8.78 -5.53
N ASP A 103 -7.62 -8.39 -6.34
CA ASP A 103 -6.70 -9.33 -7.00
C ASP A 103 -5.79 -10.04 -5.99
N ALA A 104 -5.32 -9.35 -4.95
CA ALA A 104 -4.42 -9.89 -3.95
C ALA A 104 -5.15 -10.67 -2.83
N HIS A 105 -6.33 -10.24 -2.41
CA HIS A 105 -7.03 -10.71 -1.21
C HIS A 105 -8.52 -10.98 -1.46
N GLY A 106 -8.93 -11.12 -2.71
CA GLY A 106 -10.33 -11.30 -3.06
C GLY A 106 -10.81 -12.74 -2.87
N ILE A 107 -11.99 -12.88 -2.29
CA ILE A 107 -12.73 -14.13 -2.19
C ILE A 107 -14.01 -13.99 -3.03
N LYS A 108 -14.25 -14.96 -3.92
CA LYS A 108 -15.50 -14.99 -4.68
C LYS A 108 -16.69 -15.21 -3.74
N VAL A 109 -17.71 -14.38 -3.89
CA VAL A 109 -19.00 -14.48 -3.20
C VAL A 109 -20.12 -14.42 -4.25
N ASP A 110 -21.35 -14.72 -3.85
CA ASP A 110 -22.48 -14.78 -4.78
C ASP A 110 -22.69 -13.47 -5.57
N ASP A 111 -22.46 -12.33 -4.91
CA ASP A 111 -22.66 -10.99 -5.47
C ASP A 111 -21.37 -10.33 -5.99
N GLY A 112 -20.27 -11.07 -6.20
CA GLY A 112 -19.04 -10.50 -6.75
C GLY A 112 -17.74 -10.98 -6.09
N VAL A 113 -16.84 -10.04 -5.78
CA VAL A 113 -15.56 -10.32 -5.12
C VAL A 113 -15.46 -9.53 -3.83
N ARG A 114 -15.40 -10.21 -2.70
CA ARG A 114 -15.18 -9.60 -1.40
C ARG A 114 -13.69 -9.52 -1.09
N ILE A 115 -13.21 -8.35 -0.75
CA ILE A 115 -11.86 -8.14 -0.24
C ILE A 115 -11.81 -8.65 1.20
N ASP A 116 -11.05 -9.73 1.45
CA ASP A 116 -10.99 -10.38 2.78
C ASP A 116 -9.93 -9.76 3.69
N VAL A 117 -9.80 -8.46 3.61
CA VAL A 117 -9.01 -7.62 4.51
C VAL A 117 -9.94 -6.60 5.13
N ARG A 118 -9.81 -6.37 6.44
CA ARG A 118 -10.50 -5.26 7.09
C ARG A 118 -9.76 -3.97 6.76
N LEU A 119 -10.48 -3.03 6.17
CA LEU A 119 -9.95 -1.74 5.76
C LEU A 119 -10.79 -0.63 6.40
N THR A 120 -10.14 0.19 7.17
CA THR A 120 -10.72 1.46 7.60
C THR A 120 -10.65 2.49 6.47
N GLN A 121 -11.51 3.50 6.52
CA GLN A 121 -11.44 4.61 5.56
C GLN A 121 -10.13 5.40 5.68
N GLN A 122 -9.52 5.43 6.87
CA GLN A 122 -8.24 6.08 7.10
C GLN A 122 -7.10 5.33 6.42
N GLU A 123 -7.05 4.01 6.55
CA GLU A 123 -6.05 3.17 5.87
C GLU A 123 -6.17 3.26 4.35
N LEU A 124 -7.41 3.20 3.83
CA LEU A 124 -7.63 3.37 2.39
C LEU A 124 -7.22 4.77 1.92
N ALA A 125 -7.50 5.81 2.70
CA ALA A 125 -7.09 7.18 2.41
C ALA A 125 -5.55 7.31 2.34
N ALA A 126 -4.84 6.73 3.31
CA ALA A 126 -3.38 6.69 3.32
C ALA A 126 -2.83 5.95 2.09
N MET A 127 -3.46 4.84 1.67
CA MET A 127 -3.04 4.06 0.48
C MET A 127 -3.23 4.80 -0.85
N VAL A 128 -4.18 5.73 -0.94
CA VAL A 128 -4.48 6.44 -2.20
C VAL A 128 -4.01 7.90 -2.20
N GLY A 129 -3.33 8.34 -1.13
CA GLY A 129 -2.85 9.72 -1.01
C GLY A 129 -3.99 10.73 -1.04
N ALA A 130 -5.03 10.53 -0.21
CA ALA A 130 -6.20 11.40 -0.13
C ALA A 130 -6.67 11.57 1.32
N SER A 131 -7.53 12.56 1.59
CA SER A 131 -8.13 12.69 2.92
C SER A 131 -9.18 11.62 3.17
N ARG A 132 -9.42 11.28 4.44
CA ARG A 132 -10.47 10.34 4.85
C ARG A 132 -11.85 10.77 4.35
N GLU A 133 -12.14 12.07 4.39
CA GLU A 133 -13.40 12.66 3.93
C GLU A 133 -13.59 12.46 2.43
N SER A 134 -12.52 12.65 1.64
CA SER A 134 -12.53 12.41 0.20
C SER A 134 -12.80 10.95 -0.12
N VAL A 135 -12.12 10.03 0.57
CA VAL A 135 -12.34 8.58 0.39
C VAL A 135 -13.76 8.18 0.80
N ASN A 136 -14.27 8.71 1.93
CA ASN A 136 -15.65 8.42 2.36
C ASN A 136 -16.69 8.86 1.30
N LYS A 137 -16.48 10.04 0.70
CA LYS A 137 -17.32 10.54 -0.40
C LYS A 137 -17.28 9.61 -1.62
N VAL A 138 -16.09 9.12 -1.99
CA VAL A 138 -15.93 8.19 -3.11
C VAL A 138 -16.59 6.85 -2.83
N LEU A 139 -16.39 6.27 -1.64
CA LEU A 139 -17.02 5.01 -1.25
C LEU A 139 -18.55 5.13 -1.23
N GLY A 140 -19.08 6.25 -0.72
CA GLY A 140 -20.52 6.55 -0.78
C GLY A 140 -21.02 6.55 -2.22
N TYR A 141 -20.36 7.28 -3.11
CA TYR A 141 -20.70 7.30 -4.53
C TYR A 141 -20.67 5.90 -5.18
N PHE A 142 -19.64 5.09 -4.90
CA PHE A 142 -19.56 3.73 -5.46
C PHE A 142 -20.66 2.80 -4.90
N THR A 143 -21.03 3.00 -3.64
CA THR A 143 -22.14 2.26 -3.01
C THR A 143 -23.49 2.67 -3.61
N ASP A 144 -23.77 3.97 -3.78
CA ASP A 144 -24.98 4.48 -4.39
C ASP A 144 -25.17 4.01 -5.85
N LYS A 145 -24.04 3.79 -6.55
CA LYS A 145 -24.03 3.24 -7.92
C LYS A 145 -24.05 1.71 -7.96
N ASN A 146 -24.09 1.05 -6.81
CA ASN A 146 -24.02 -0.41 -6.69
C ASN A 146 -22.75 -1.04 -7.31
N PHE A 147 -21.64 -0.29 -7.36
CA PHE A 147 -20.33 -0.83 -7.78
C PHE A 147 -19.72 -1.68 -6.68
N ILE A 148 -19.93 -1.26 -5.43
CA ILE A 148 -19.45 -1.92 -4.22
C ILE A 148 -20.54 -1.96 -3.15
N SER A 149 -20.35 -2.82 -2.16
CA SER A 149 -21.00 -2.71 -0.85
C SER A 149 -19.96 -2.80 0.27
N THR A 150 -20.31 -2.24 1.43
CA THR A 150 -19.43 -2.21 2.60
C THR A 150 -20.14 -2.85 3.79
N ASP A 151 -19.53 -3.85 4.41
CA ASP A 151 -19.99 -4.46 5.65
C ASP A 151 -18.83 -4.65 6.63
N LYS A 152 -18.95 -4.10 7.85
CA LYS A 152 -17.98 -4.28 8.96
C LYS A 152 -16.51 -4.12 8.53
N HIS A 153 -16.20 -3.03 7.79
CA HIS A 153 -14.88 -2.73 7.23
C HIS A 153 -14.40 -3.68 6.12
N ARG A 154 -15.26 -4.50 5.56
CA ARG A 154 -15.00 -5.29 4.35
C ARG A 154 -15.74 -4.69 3.18
N ILE A 155 -15.12 -4.74 2.02
CA ILE A 155 -15.67 -4.19 0.77
C ILE A 155 -15.91 -5.35 -0.19
N THR A 156 -17.12 -5.42 -0.76
CA THR A 156 -17.46 -6.34 -1.83
C THR A 156 -17.60 -5.55 -3.13
N ILE A 157 -16.88 -5.95 -4.16
CA ILE A 157 -16.97 -5.39 -5.51
C ILE A 157 -17.98 -6.24 -6.29
N HIS A 158 -19.10 -5.63 -6.70
CA HIS A 158 -20.14 -6.29 -7.47
C HIS A 158 -19.81 -6.36 -8.96
N ASN A 159 -19.20 -5.30 -9.50
CA ASN A 159 -18.81 -5.24 -10.90
C ASN A 159 -17.44 -4.59 -11.08
N THR A 160 -16.45 -5.40 -11.39
CA THR A 160 -15.07 -4.93 -11.60
C THR A 160 -14.95 -4.02 -12.83
N ASN A 161 -15.81 -4.20 -13.86
CA ASN A 161 -15.75 -3.38 -15.07
C ASN A 161 -16.17 -1.93 -14.82
N ASP A 162 -17.12 -1.69 -13.92
CA ASP A 162 -17.56 -0.34 -13.58
C ASP A 162 -16.47 0.44 -12.84
N LEU A 163 -15.71 -0.25 -11.99
CA LEU A 163 -14.52 0.35 -11.35
C LEU A 163 -13.40 0.59 -12.37
N LYS A 164 -13.15 -0.34 -13.31
CA LYS A 164 -12.14 -0.16 -14.36
C LYS A 164 -12.41 1.07 -15.23
N ARG A 165 -13.66 1.36 -15.58
CA ARG A 165 -14.06 2.55 -16.33
C ARG A 165 -13.80 3.87 -15.60
N ARG A 166 -13.48 3.84 -14.32
CA ARG A 166 -13.11 5.02 -13.54
C ARG A 166 -11.62 5.31 -13.57
N ILE A 167 -10.83 4.37 -14.05
CA ILE A 167 -9.38 4.49 -14.16
C ILE A 167 -8.97 5.00 -15.55
N TYR A 168 -9.83 4.72 -16.58
CA TYR A 168 -9.54 5.08 -18.00
C TYR A 168 -10.66 5.90 -18.62
#